data_2fc18af6bf4dbb7c2038e7924ca52e3c
#
_entry.id   2fc18af6bf4dbb7c2038e7924ca52e3c
#
_cell.length_a   1.000
_cell.length_b   1.000
_cell.length_c   1.000
_cell.angle_alpha   90.00
_cell.angle_beta   90.00
_cell.angle_gamma   90.00
#
_symmetry.space_group_name_H-M   'P 1'
#
loop_
_entity.id
_entity.type
_entity.pdbx_description
1 polymer ?
#
loop_
_entity_poly.entity_id
_entity_poly.type
_entity_poly.pdbx_seq_one_letter_code
_entity_poly.pdbx_strand_id
1 'polypeptide(L)'
;MPSDEAGVLDLLRKVARSLEGAVEVRVGVELLTGYVGDGGNPGSGMFVLGKNVGAILASLHAVGLPFELISPSVWQWSVGIEPRRKEGRKTVESRTEFKRRIKSIAIELFPDLGEVTLKTADALLIAEHLRRTCPSPSR
;
A
#
# COMPACT_ATOMS: atom_id res chain seq x y z
N MET A 1 -8.25 4.57 -8.81
CA MET A 1 -9.03 4.95 -7.59
C MET A 1 -10.11 5.93 -8.02
N PRO A 2 -11.32 5.81 -7.47
CA PRO A 2 -12.37 6.81 -7.65
C PRO A 2 -11.88 8.20 -7.24
N SER A 3 -12.44 9.23 -7.86
CA SER A 3 -12.04 10.62 -7.63
C SER A 3 -12.75 11.28 -6.44
N ASP A 4 -13.75 10.62 -5.89
CA ASP A 4 -14.55 11.09 -4.76
C ASP A 4 -14.74 10.02 -3.68
N GLU A 5 -15.17 10.45 -2.52
CA GLU A 5 -15.32 9.62 -1.32
C GLU A 5 -16.44 8.57 -1.48
N ALA A 6 -17.52 8.92 -2.16
CA ALA A 6 -18.63 8.00 -2.42
C ALA A 6 -18.17 6.84 -3.31
N GLY A 7 -17.40 7.13 -4.36
CA GLY A 7 -16.82 6.12 -5.23
C GLY A 7 -15.85 5.19 -4.51
N VAL A 8 -15.08 5.69 -3.52
CA VAL A 8 -14.22 4.83 -2.67
C VAL A 8 -15.07 3.86 -1.86
N LEU A 9 -16.12 4.33 -1.22
CA LEU A 9 -17.03 3.49 -0.45
C LEU A 9 -17.71 2.43 -1.32
N ASP A 10 -18.19 2.80 -2.51
CA ASP A 10 -18.85 1.88 -3.42
C ASP A 10 -17.88 0.81 -3.96
N LEU A 11 -16.64 1.18 -4.23
CA LEU A 11 -15.59 0.22 -4.60
C LEU A 11 -15.36 -0.78 -3.47
N LEU A 12 -15.20 -0.31 -2.23
CA LEU A 12 -14.95 -1.19 -1.09
C LEU A 12 -16.15 -2.07 -0.75
N ARG A 13 -17.38 -1.59 -0.95
CA ARG A 13 -18.59 -2.43 -0.87
C ARG A 13 -18.57 -3.58 -1.88
N LYS A 14 -18.17 -3.32 -3.13
CA LYS A 14 -18.02 -4.37 -4.16
C LYS A 14 -16.95 -5.39 -3.75
N VAL A 15 -15.81 -4.91 -3.26
CA VAL A 15 -14.73 -5.78 -2.75
C VAL A 15 -15.24 -6.62 -1.58
N ALA A 16 -15.89 -6.01 -0.58
CA ALA A 16 -16.42 -6.73 0.58
C ALA A 16 -17.38 -7.84 0.17
N ARG A 17 -18.30 -7.58 -0.78
CA ARG A 17 -19.21 -8.60 -1.31
C ARG A 17 -18.48 -9.73 -2.02
N SER A 18 -17.40 -9.45 -2.75
CA SER A 18 -16.61 -10.50 -3.43
C SER A 18 -15.83 -11.39 -2.46
N LEU A 19 -15.70 -10.96 -1.20
CA LEU A 19 -15.02 -11.70 -0.14
C LEU A 19 -16.01 -12.43 0.81
N GLU A 20 -17.30 -12.36 0.53
CA GLU A 20 -18.32 -13.10 1.30
C GLU A 20 -18.02 -14.61 1.26
N GLY A 21 -17.96 -15.23 2.44
CA GLY A 21 -17.59 -16.64 2.58
C GLY A 21 -16.08 -16.92 2.65
N ALA A 22 -15.22 -15.91 2.53
CA ALA A 22 -13.80 -16.08 2.80
C ALA A 22 -13.57 -16.41 4.30
N VAL A 23 -12.67 -17.37 4.55
CA VAL A 23 -12.37 -17.83 5.93
C VAL A 23 -11.65 -16.73 6.71
N GLU A 24 -10.78 -15.98 6.04
CA GLU A 24 -10.02 -14.88 6.63
C GLU A 24 -9.81 -13.79 5.58
N VAL A 25 -9.98 -12.53 5.99
CA VAL A 25 -9.70 -11.36 5.18
C VAL A 25 -8.80 -10.43 5.96
N ARG A 26 -7.69 -10.04 5.38
CA ARG A 26 -6.76 -9.03 5.92
C ARG A 26 -6.60 -7.88 4.93
N VAL A 27 -6.67 -6.67 5.42
CA VAL A 27 -6.49 -5.45 4.63
C VAL A 27 -5.32 -4.67 5.18
N GLY A 28 -4.31 -4.39 4.35
CA GLY A 28 -3.20 -3.51 4.69
C GLY A 28 -3.39 -2.14 4.09
N VAL A 29 -3.21 -1.11 4.89
CA VAL A 29 -3.17 0.28 4.45
C VAL A 29 -1.83 0.86 4.80
N GLU A 30 -1.14 1.48 3.83
CA GLU A 30 0.14 2.11 4.11
C GLU A 30 -0.02 3.26 5.10
N LEU A 31 0.75 3.21 6.19
CA LEU A 31 0.81 4.29 7.16
C LEU A 31 1.57 5.48 6.55
N LEU A 32 0.85 6.55 6.27
CA LEU A 32 1.46 7.79 5.82
C LEU A 32 1.94 8.59 7.04
N THR A 33 3.25 8.80 7.12
CA THR A 33 3.82 9.72 8.11
C THR A 33 3.70 11.16 7.62
N GLY A 34 3.46 12.12 8.53
CA GLY A 34 3.28 13.54 8.19
C GLY A 34 4.48 14.24 7.55
N TYR A 35 5.60 13.52 7.40
CA TYR A 35 6.80 14.01 6.75
C TYR A 35 6.92 13.45 5.32
N VAL A 36 6.47 14.21 4.35
CA VAL A 36 6.79 13.99 2.95
C VAL A 36 8.02 14.85 2.64
N GLY A 37 9.21 14.25 2.84
CA GLY A 37 10.50 14.92 2.80
C GLY A 37 10.82 15.74 1.56
N ASP A 38 11.89 16.53 1.68
CA ASP A 38 12.58 17.27 0.64
C ASP A 38 11.75 18.24 -0.22
N GLY A 39 11.35 19.39 0.38
CA GLY A 39 11.07 20.62 -0.37
C GLY A 39 9.78 20.68 -1.19
N GLY A 40 8.88 19.71 -1.05
CA GLY A 40 7.54 19.80 -1.62
C GLY A 40 6.66 20.74 -0.80
N ASN A 41 5.77 21.48 -1.45
CA ASN A 41 4.79 22.33 -0.77
C ASN A 41 3.88 21.46 0.13
N PRO A 42 4.05 21.47 1.45
CA PRO A 42 3.41 20.49 2.32
C PRO A 42 1.92 20.73 2.52
N GLY A 43 1.46 21.96 2.36
CA GLY A 43 0.11 22.33 2.81
C GLY A 43 -1.02 21.65 2.01
N SER A 44 -1.21 22.01 0.75
CA SER A 44 -2.35 21.53 -0.04
C SER A 44 -2.24 20.04 -0.40
N GLY A 45 -1.03 19.59 -0.74
CA GLY A 45 -0.80 18.17 -1.08
C GLY A 45 -1.03 17.24 0.10
N MET A 46 -0.57 17.63 1.30
CA MET A 46 -0.78 16.86 2.53
C MET A 46 -2.25 16.84 2.95
N PHE A 47 -2.98 17.94 2.77
CA PHE A 47 -4.42 17.98 3.03
C PHE A 47 -5.19 17.01 2.12
N VAL A 48 -4.92 17.03 0.81
CA VAL A 48 -5.56 16.10 -0.14
C VAL A 48 -5.21 14.64 0.18
N LEU A 49 -3.95 14.37 0.51
CA LEU A 49 -3.50 13.02 0.87
C LEU A 49 -4.19 12.55 2.16
N GLY A 50 -4.24 13.39 3.20
CA GLY A 50 -4.93 13.08 4.46
C GLY A 50 -6.42 12.85 4.26
N LYS A 51 -7.08 13.66 3.43
CA LYS A 51 -8.48 13.49 3.05
C LYS A 51 -8.72 12.13 2.37
N ASN A 52 -7.89 11.77 1.40
CA ASN A 52 -8.02 10.49 0.69
C ASN A 52 -7.80 9.29 1.61
N VAL A 53 -6.81 9.34 2.50
CA VAL A 53 -6.58 8.29 3.50
C VAL A 53 -7.76 8.20 4.46
N GLY A 54 -8.25 9.33 4.96
CA GLY A 54 -9.43 9.37 5.83
C GLY A 54 -10.65 8.74 5.17
N ALA A 55 -10.91 9.02 3.90
CA ALA A 55 -12.00 8.41 3.15
C ALA A 55 -11.84 6.88 3.02
N ILE A 56 -10.63 6.38 2.77
CA ILE A 56 -10.36 4.94 2.71
C ILE A 56 -10.63 4.29 4.07
N LEU A 57 -10.08 4.82 5.15
CA LEU A 57 -10.23 4.27 6.49
C LEU A 57 -11.69 4.28 6.95
N ALA A 58 -12.40 5.40 6.75
CA ALA A 58 -13.82 5.49 7.05
C ALA A 58 -14.65 4.48 6.25
N SER A 59 -14.32 4.30 4.97
CA SER A 59 -15.01 3.34 4.11
C SER A 59 -14.75 1.89 4.52
N LEU A 60 -13.52 1.54 4.92
CA LEU A 60 -13.19 0.22 5.45
C LEU A 60 -13.98 -0.10 6.73
N HIS A 61 -14.08 0.87 7.65
CA HIS A 61 -14.94 0.74 8.83
C HIS A 61 -16.41 0.57 8.45
N ALA A 62 -16.91 1.37 7.51
CA ALA A 62 -18.31 1.33 7.09
C ALA A 62 -18.72 0.00 6.43
N VAL A 63 -17.79 -0.70 5.79
CA VAL A 63 -18.05 -2.02 5.18
C VAL A 63 -17.66 -3.20 6.09
N GLY A 64 -17.17 -2.92 7.29
CA GLY A 64 -16.79 -3.96 8.27
C GLY A 64 -15.53 -4.76 7.91
N LEU A 65 -14.67 -4.26 7.05
CA LEU A 65 -13.40 -4.91 6.71
C LEU A 65 -12.34 -4.55 7.75
N PRO A 66 -11.75 -5.55 8.44
CA PRO A 66 -10.64 -5.31 9.35
C PRO A 66 -9.41 -4.84 8.57
N PHE A 67 -8.70 -3.86 9.08
CA PHE A 67 -7.47 -3.37 8.45
C PHE A 67 -6.39 -3.06 9.47
N GLU A 68 -5.15 -3.08 9.00
CA GLU A 68 -3.98 -2.68 9.76
C GLU A 68 -3.19 -1.60 9.01
N LEU A 69 -2.64 -0.64 9.77
CA LEU A 69 -1.77 0.40 9.22
C LEU A 69 -0.33 -0.10 9.25
N ILE A 70 0.31 -0.17 8.09
CA ILE A 70 1.63 -0.76 7.94
C ILE A 70 2.61 0.31 7.46
N SER A 71 3.68 0.53 8.24
CA SER A 71 4.70 1.50 7.83
C SER A 71 5.49 1.03 6.61
N PRO A 72 5.93 1.94 5.74
CA PRO A 72 6.72 1.60 4.56
C PRO A 72 7.96 0.75 4.88
N SER A 73 8.67 1.06 5.97
CA SER A 73 9.85 0.32 6.38
C SER A 73 9.55 -1.14 6.73
N VAL A 74 8.38 -1.41 7.33
CA VAL A 74 7.99 -2.76 7.76
C VAL A 74 7.67 -3.64 6.56
N TRP A 75 6.78 -3.20 5.67
CA TRP A 75 6.44 -4.03 4.52
C TRP A 75 7.58 -4.15 3.52
N GLN A 76 8.36 -3.09 3.29
CA GLN A 76 9.52 -3.14 2.40
C GLN A 76 10.55 -4.15 2.88
N TRP A 77 10.90 -4.12 4.16
CA TRP A 77 11.82 -5.08 4.75
C TRP A 77 11.32 -6.53 4.58
N SER A 78 10.05 -6.79 4.86
CA SER A 78 9.48 -8.15 4.82
C SER A 78 9.46 -8.79 3.44
N VAL A 79 9.43 -7.98 2.37
CA VAL A 79 9.48 -8.44 0.98
C VAL A 79 10.88 -8.31 0.36
N GLY A 80 11.89 -7.98 1.17
CA GLY A 80 13.29 -7.91 0.73
C GLY A 80 13.66 -6.63 -0.02
N ILE A 81 12.93 -5.54 0.20
CA ILE A 81 13.26 -4.24 -0.40
C ILE A 81 14.18 -3.47 0.53
N GLU A 82 15.40 -3.27 0.07
CA GLU A 82 16.35 -2.39 0.73
C GLU A 82 15.97 -0.91 0.56
N PRO A 83 16.30 -0.06 1.54
CA PRO A 83 16.15 1.39 1.41
C PRO A 83 16.81 1.93 0.13
N ARG A 84 16.45 3.16 -0.24
CA ARG A 84 17.12 3.86 -1.35
C ARG A 84 18.63 3.90 -1.15
N ARG A 85 19.36 3.56 -2.20
CA ARG A 85 20.83 3.50 -2.19
C ARG A 85 21.45 4.84 -1.80
N LYS A 86 22.48 4.77 -0.97
CA LYS A 86 23.22 5.94 -0.48
C LYS A 86 24.71 5.73 -0.67
N GLU A 87 25.41 6.83 -0.93
CA GLU A 87 26.86 6.92 -0.87
C GLU A 87 27.22 7.87 0.28
N GLY A 88 27.70 7.33 1.37
CA GLY A 88 27.87 8.07 2.63
C GLY A 88 26.53 8.64 3.12
N ARG A 89 26.46 9.97 3.27
CA ARG A 89 25.24 10.67 3.68
C ARG A 89 24.29 11.02 2.54
N LYS A 90 24.74 10.90 1.28
CA LYS A 90 23.98 11.32 0.08
C LYS A 90 23.14 10.18 -0.47
N THR A 91 21.86 10.40 -0.69
CA THR A 91 21.01 9.48 -1.44
C THR A 91 21.30 9.61 -2.93
N VAL A 92 21.79 8.54 -3.54
CA VAL A 92 22.17 8.49 -4.97
C VAL A 92 21.06 7.89 -5.86
N GLU A 93 20.20 7.05 -5.30
CA GLU A 93 19.07 6.51 -6.01
C GLU A 93 17.90 7.51 -6.02
N SER A 94 17.44 7.91 -7.21
CA SER A 94 16.26 8.77 -7.35
C SER A 94 14.98 8.07 -6.90
N ARG A 95 13.92 8.84 -6.60
CA ARG A 95 12.59 8.28 -6.27
C ARG A 95 12.04 7.43 -7.43
N THR A 96 12.26 7.85 -8.66
CA THR A 96 11.78 7.15 -9.85
C THR A 96 12.49 5.80 -10.03
N GLU A 97 13.80 5.74 -9.83
CA GLU A 97 14.57 4.48 -9.89
C GLU A 97 14.13 3.54 -8.78
N PHE A 98 13.95 4.03 -7.57
CA PHE A 98 13.43 3.25 -6.47
C PHE A 98 12.04 2.67 -6.77
N LYS A 99 11.12 3.48 -7.29
CA LYS A 99 9.78 3.01 -7.69
C LYS A 99 9.82 1.98 -8.83
N ARG A 100 10.73 2.10 -9.78
CA ARG A 100 10.94 1.09 -10.83
C ARG A 100 11.44 -0.22 -10.23
N ARG A 101 12.37 -0.17 -9.26
CA ARG A 101 12.86 -1.35 -8.54
C ARG A 101 11.75 -2.05 -7.77
N ILE A 102 10.92 -1.31 -7.05
CA ILE A 102 9.71 -1.83 -6.37
C ILE A 102 8.79 -2.52 -7.39
N LYS A 103 8.53 -1.88 -8.53
CA LYS A 103 7.69 -2.47 -9.60
C LYS A 103 8.29 -3.78 -10.12
N SER A 104 9.60 -3.85 -10.36
CA SER A 104 10.25 -5.09 -10.84
C SER A 104 10.07 -6.23 -9.84
N ILE A 105 10.24 -5.98 -8.54
CA ILE A 105 10.03 -6.97 -7.50
C ILE A 105 8.57 -7.44 -7.46
N ALA A 106 7.61 -6.53 -7.62
CA ALA A 106 6.20 -6.90 -7.69
C ALA A 106 5.87 -7.78 -8.90
N ILE A 107 6.46 -7.51 -10.06
CA ILE A 107 6.31 -8.35 -11.26
C ILE A 107 6.90 -9.74 -11.04
N GLU A 108 8.07 -9.85 -10.40
CA GLU A 108 8.71 -11.14 -10.11
C GLU A 108 7.89 -11.99 -9.12
N LEU A 109 7.28 -11.34 -8.12
CA LEU A 109 6.46 -12.04 -7.13
C LEU A 109 5.06 -12.41 -7.64
N PHE A 110 4.55 -11.69 -8.62
CA PHE A 110 3.22 -11.88 -9.19
C PHE A 110 3.24 -12.00 -10.72
N PRO A 111 3.91 -13.03 -11.28
CA PRO A 111 4.10 -13.15 -12.72
C PRO A 111 2.80 -13.34 -13.50
N ASP A 112 1.77 -13.91 -12.87
CA ASP A 112 0.46 -14.16 -13.49
C ASP A 112 -0.51 -12.98 -13.39
N LEU A 113 -0.17 -11.95 -12.62
CA LEU A 113 -0.94 -10.72 -12.58
C LEU A 113 -0.61 -9.88 -13.82
N GLY A 114 -1.56 -9.65 -14.68
CA GLY A 114 -1.45 -8.84 -15.87
C GLY A 114 -0.58 -7.57 -15.72
N GLU A 115 -1.05 -6.39 -16.05
CA GLU A 115 -0.22 -5.19 -16.00
C GLU A 115 0.00 -4.68 -14.55
N VAL A 116 1.22 -4.80 -14.04
CA VAL A 116 1.66 -4.14 -12.81
C VAL A 116 2.16 -2.73 -13.16
N THR A 117 1.59 -1.71 -12.54
CA THR A 117 1.99 -0.30 -12.71
C THR A 117 2.81 0.20 -11.54
N LEU A 118 3.45 1.37 -11.67
CA LEU A 118 4.12 2.04 -10.54
C LEU A 118 3.14 2.42 -9.40
N LYS A 119 1.84 2.53 -9.70
CA LYS A 119 0.80 2.90 -8.73
C LYS A 119 0.27 1.68 -7.98
N THR A 120 0.29 0.50 -8.58
CA THR A 120 -0.26 -0.74 -8.01
C THR A 120 0.80 -1.60 -7.34
N ALA A 121 2.08 -1.39 -7.65
CA ALA A 121 3.18 -2.20 -7.14
C ALA A 121 3.27 -2.19 -5.61
N ASP A 122 3.14 -1.04 -4.96
CA ASP A 122 3.17 -0.93 -3.50
C ASP A 122 2.04 -1.74 -2.86
N ALA A 123 0.82 -1.65 -3.40
CA ALA A 123 -0.35 -2.37 -2.89
C ALA A 123 -0.16 -3.90 -2.99
N LEU A 124 0.39 -4.39 -4.09
CA LEU A 124 0.71 -5.81 -4.26
C LEU A 124 1.74 -6.29 -3.24
N LEU A 125 2.77 -5.49 -2.97
CA LEU A 125 3.80 -5.86 -2.01
C LEU A 125 3.33 -5.76 -0.56
N ILE A 126 2.41 -4.87 -0.25
CA ILE A 126 1.70 -4.84 1.05
C ILE A 126 0.85 -6.10 1.22
N ALA A 127 0.14 -6.53 0.19
CA ALA A 127 -0.62 -7.78 0.23
C ALA A 127 0.31 -9.00 0.44
N GLU A 128 1.46 -9.04 -0.22
CA GLU A 128 2.48 -10.08 0.00
C GLU A 128 3.05 -10.05 1.42
N HIS A 129 3.29 -8.86 1.98
CA HIS A 129 3.68 -8.72 3.38
C HIS A 129 2.64 -9.36 4.31
N LEU A 130 1.36 -9.05 4.12
CA LEU A 130 0.27 -9.65 4.91
C LEU A 130 0.23 -11.17 4.77
N ARG A 131 0.39 -11.68 3.56
CA ARG A 131 0.44 -13.12 3.31
C ARG A 131 1.59 -13.80 4.05
N ARG A 132 2.79 -13.22 4.05
CA ARG A 132 3.97 -13.75 4.76
C ARG A 132 3.84 -13.71 6.27
N THR A 133 3.13 -12.71 6.79
CA THR A 133 2.94 -12.52 8.24
C THR A 133 1.68 -13.19 8.77
N CYS A 134 0.89 -13.83 7.91
CA CYS A 134 -0.25 -14.63 8.34
C CYS A 134 0.28 -15.87 9.07
N PRO A 135 -0.10 -16.13 10.33
CA PRO A 135 0.22 -17.38 10.97
C PRO A 135 -0.45 -18.50 10.20
N SER A 136 0.33 -19.51 9.81
CA SER A 136 -0.26 -20.71 9.19
C SER A 136 -1.34 -21.27 10.13
N PRO A 137 -2.53 -21.64 9.62
CA PRO A 137 -3.52 -22.30 10.45
C PRO A 137 -2.89 -23.53 11.09
N SER A 138 -2.89 -23.58 12.40
CA SER A 138 -2.42 -24.74 13.16
C SER A 138 -3.22 -25.95 12.66
N ARG A 139 -2.55 -26.95 12.09
CA ARG A 139 -3.16 -28.22 11.72
C ARG A 139 -3.58 -28.98 12.95
#